data_243150e036e4b72bd45308839ef1f2bc
#
_entry.id   243150e036e4b72bd45308839ef1f2bc
#
_cell.length_a   1.000
_cell.length_b   1.000
_cell.length_c   1.000
_cell.angle_alpha   90.00
_cell.angle_beta   90.00
_cell.angle_gamma   90.00
#
_symmetry.space_group_name_H-M   'P 1'
#
loop_
_entity.id
_entity.type
_entity.pdbx_description
1 polymer ?
#
loop_
_entity_poly.entity_id
_entity_poly.type
_entity_poly.pdbx_seq_one_letter_code
_entity_poly.pdbx_strand_id
1 'polypeptide(L)'
;MAEKLTQIELTGVQSHNTQPRRLHQGDFSFSTTTKADDVETGCGLLHVLVQGDPGKPAIFTYHDIGLNSTTCFEGFFSTPEMRPILQKFCVYHINAPGQQEGCLPLPQGIGHTGDASTIQGYVYPTMDQLADMLLPVMQYYKLTQFVGFGVGAGANVLARFAIKYPDKVEALTLLNCTATKAGWMEWGYQKVNSWYLRSGQITTGVEEYLLWHWFGDVTMHKNHDLVLSYSEYIKAINPTNLAHFIESYIKRTDLGVSRETDPIKKLSAKTIKCPTMLVAGDHSPHLNDTVNMNARLDPASCQWMKFDCGGMIQEETPMKLCEAFCLFLQGIGYVSTVSTFKMHAVGASVSGPVMSDNKHPATQARLSVC
;
A
#
# COMPACT_ATOMS: atom_id res chain seq x y z
N MET A 1 -25.44 -56.63 -24.27
CA MET A 1 -26.32 -55.45 -24.33
C MET A 1 -25.46 -54.25 -24.24
N ALA A 2 -25.18 -53.63 -25.39
CA ALA A 2 -24.35 -52.43 -25.50
C ALA A 2 -25.29 -51.26 -25.77
N GLU A 3 -25.34 -50.32 -24.85
CA GLU A 3 -26.12 -49.10 -25.06
C GLU A 3 -25.22 -47.99 -25.56
N LYS A 4 -25.66 -47.39 -26.65
CA LYS A 4 -25.06 -46.34 -27.44
C LYS A 4 -24.96 -45.05 -26.60
N LEU A 5 -23.78 -44.49 -26.45
CA LEU A 5 -23.59 -43.10 -26.05
C LEU A 5 -23.55 -42.22 -27.32
N THR A 6 -24.52 -41.35 -27.40
CA THR A 6 -24.76 -40.41 -28.48
C THR A 6 -23.73 -39.30 -28.44
N GLN A 7 -23.04 -39.11 -29.55
CA GLN A 7 -22.08 -38.04 -29.82
C GLN A 7 -22.86 -36.72 -30.01
N ILE A 8 -22.59 -35.72 -29.16
CA ILE A 8 -23.09 -34.36 -29.37
C ILE A 8 -21.98 -33.60 -30.05
N GLU A 9 -22.21 -33.25 -31.32
CA GLU A 9 -21.40 -32.32 -32.08
C GLU A 9 -21.57 -30.90 -31.51
N LEU A 10 -20.47 -30.30 -31.00
CA LEU A 10 -20.40 -28.89 -30.69
C LEU A 10 -19.92 -28.12 -31.93
N THR A 11 -20.88 -27.59 -32.66
CA THR A 11 -20.64 -26.64 -33.73
C THR A 11 -20.34 -25.27 -33.16
N GLY A 12 -19.15 -24.73 -33.52
CA GLY A 12 -18.91 -23.32 -33.76
C GLY A 12 -18.99 -22.34 -32.58
N VAL A 13 -17.94 -22.27 -31.76
CA VAL A 13 -17.65 -21.02 -31.04
C VAL A 13 -16.47 -20.36 -31.73
N GLN A 14 -16.77 -19.24 -32.42
CA GLN A 14 -15.75 -18.35 -32.96
C GLN A 14 -14.88 -17.84 -31.80
N SER A 15 -13.59 -18.12 -31.89
CA SER A 15 -12.59 -17.55 -31.02
C SER A 15 -12.53 -16.02 -31.24
N HIS A 16 -13.19 -15.27 -30.39
CA HIS A 16 -12.87 -13.86 -30.23
C HIS A 16 -11.50 -13.76 -29.56
N ASN A 17 -10.54 -13.34 -30.35
CA ASN A 17 -9.18 -12.97 -29.96
C ASN A 17 -9.26 -11.73 -29.06
N THR A 18 -9.55 -11.91 -27.79
CA THR A 18 -9.45 -10.87 -26.77
C THR A 18 -7.99 -10.81 -26.32
N GLN A 19 -7.24 -9.90 -26.93
CA GLN A 19 -5.97 -9.47 -26.36
C GLN A 19 -6.19 -9.04 -24.91
N PRO A 20 -5.29 -9.39 -23.95
CA PRO A 20 -5.38 -8.90 -22.60
C PRO A 20 -5.40 -7.37 -22.64
N ARG A 21 -6.44 -6.77 -22.06
CA ARG A 21 -6.51 -5.33 -21.88
C ARG A 21 -5.29 -4.91 -21.06
N ARG A 22 -4.33 -4.27 -21.72
CA ARG A 22 -3.36 -3.41 -21.03
C ARG A 22 -4.18 -2.44 -20.20
N LEU A 23 -3.92 -2.41 -18.90
CA LEU A 23 -4.45 -1.41 -17.98
C LEU A 23 -4.36 -0.05 -18.66
N HIS A 24 -5.46 0.65 -18.75
CA HIS A 24 -5.74 1.86 -19.50
C HIS A 24 -4.52 2.74 -19.81
N GLN A 25 -3.96 2.62 -21.00
CA GLN A 25 -3.32 3.74 -21.67
C GLN A 25 -4.44 4.63 -22.22
N GLY A 26 -5.08 5.41 -21.38
CA GLY A 26 -5.80 6.59 -21.82
C GLY A 26 -4.76 7.61 -22.26
N ASP A 27 -4.90 8.15 -23.48
CA ASP A 27 -4.16 9.29 -24.01
C ASP A 27 -4.37 10.55 -23.14
N PHE A 28 -3.72 10.60 -22.00
CA PHE A 28 -3.49 11.79 -21.23
C PHE A 28 -2.00 11.81 -20.89
N SER A 29 -1.19 12.36 -21.82
CA SER A 29 0.19 12.70 -21.54
C SER A 29 0.22 13.81 -20.48
N PHE A 30 0.02 13.45 -19.23
CA PHE A 30 0.55 14.22 -18.11
C PHE A 30 2.02 13.82 -18.04
N SER A 31 2.89 14.64 -18.66
CA SER A 31 4.35 14.48 -18.60
C SER A 31 4.82 14.76 -17.16
N THR A 32 4.53 13.86 -16.23
CA THR A 32 5.28 13.74 -15.01
C THR A 32 6.53 12.98 -15.37
N THR A 33 7.64 13.68 -15.50
CA THR A 33 8.94 13.08 -15.74
C THR A 33 9.21 12.12 -14.59
N THR A 34 9.10 10.83 -14.86
CA THR A 34 9.49 9.79 -13.89
C THR A 34 10.97 9.50 -14.13
N LYS A 35 11.79 9.71 -13.12
CA LYS A 35 13.22 9.40 -13.14
C LYS A 35 13.47 8.24 -12.18
N ALA A 36 14.29 7.28 -12.60
CA ALA A 36 14.75 6.20 -11.75
C ALA A 36 16.19 6.48 -11.29
N ASP A 37 16.45 6.36 -10.01
CA ASP A 37 17.78 6.48 -9.42
C ASP A 37 18.05 5.26 -8.54
N ASP A 38 19.28 4.76 -8.55
CA ASP A 38 19.77 3.76 -7.60
C ASP A 38 20.59 4.48 -6.52
N VAL A 39 20.08 4.47 -5.30
CA VAL A 39 20.70 5.17 -4.17
C VAL A 39 21.50 4.17 -3.35
N GLU A 40 22.81 4.45 -3.21
CA GLU A 40 23.70 3.64 -2.39
C GLU A 40 23.42 3.85 -0.90
N THR A 41 23.32 2.74 -0.17
CA THR A 41 23.07 2.72 1.28
C THR A 41 24.04 1.75 1.96
N GLY A 42 24.13 1.80 3.27
CA GLY A 42 24.98 0.87 4.04
C GLY A 42 24.58 -0.61 3.94
N CYS A 43 23.41 -0.91 3.37
CA CYS A 43 22.90 -2.27 3.18
C CYS A 43 22.64 -2.63 1.71
N GLY A 44 23.22 -1.90 0.76
CA GLY A 44 23.06 -2.08 -0.68
C GLY A 44 22.27 -0.97 -1.34
N LEU A 45 21.92 -1.17 -2.62
CA LEU A 45 21.22 -0.18 -3.43
C LEU A 45 19.71 -0.19 -3.15
N LEU A 46 19.11 1.00 -3.09
CA LEU A 46 17.67 1.21 -3.14
C LEU A 46 17.29 1.84 -4.48
N HIS A 47 16.41 1.17 -5.21
CA HIS A 47 15.83 1.69 -6.43
C HIS A 47 14.67 2.63 -6.10
N VAL A 48 14.78 3.89 -6.53
CA VAL A 48 13.81 4.97 -6.24
C VAL A 48 13.29 5.54 -7.55
N LEU A 49 11.96 5.49 -7.75
CA LEU A 49 11.32 6.20 -8.85
C LEU A 49 10.83 7.57 -8.35
N VAL A 50 11.23 8.62 -9.03
CA VAL A 50 10.89 10.01 -8.68
C VAL A 50 9.82 10.51 -9.64
N GLN A 51 8.68 10.90 -9.11
CA GLN A 51 7.55 11.44 -9.86
C GLN A 51 7.28 12.88 -9.44
N GLY A 52 7.45 13.84 -10.35
CA GLY A 52 7.18 15.24 -10.12
C GLY A 52 8.44 16.11 -10.01
N ASP A 53 8.30 17.29 -9.40
CA ASP A 53 9.36 18.29 -9.27
C ASP A 53 10.07 18.14 -7.91
N PRO A 54 11.40 17.83 -7.89
CA PRO A 54 12.17 17.67 -6.64
C PRO A 54 12.25 18.93 -5.76
N GLY A 55 11.87 20.10 -6.28
CA GLY A 55 11.79 21.33 -5.48
C GLY A 55 10.57 21.44 -4.58
N LYS A 56 9.65 20.47 -4.66
CA LYS A 56 8.42 20.44 -3.86
C LYS A 56 8.57 19.55 -2.62
N PRO A 57 7.66 19.70 -1.63
CA PRO A 57 7.59 18.79 -0.49
C PRO A 57 7.56 17.33 -0.92
N ALA A 58 8.22 16.45 -0.17
CA ALA A 58 8.40 15.06 -0.54
C ALA A 58 7.30 14.16 0.03
N ILE A 59 6.80 13.24 -0.79
CA ILE A 59 6.08 12.05 -0.34
C ILE A 59 6.98 10.84 -0.58
N PHE A 60 7.26 10.05 0.46
CA PHE A 60 7.92 8.75 0.34
C PHE A 60 6.87 7.65 0.34
N THR A 61 6.85 6.82 -0.69
CA THR A 61 6.03 5.61 -0.70
C THR A 61 6.87 4.38 -0.46
N TYR A 62 6.31 3.39 0.22
CA TYR A 62 6.96 2.09 0.42
C TYR A 62 5.93 0.95 0.29
N HIS A 63 6.22 -0.01 -0.58
CA HIS A 63 5.30 -1.07 -1.00
C HIS A 63 5.25 -2.25 -0.03
N ASP A 64 4.25 -3.12 -0.18
CA ASP A 64 4.10 -4.37 0.57
C ASP A 64 4.95 -5.51 -0.01
N ILE A 65 5.03 -6.64 0.71
CA ILE A 65 5.69 -7.86 0.25
C ILE A 65 5.06 -8.36 -1.05
N GLY A 66 5.91 -8.85 -1.95
CA GLY A 66 5.50 -9.34 -3.26
C GLY A 66 5.07 -8.28 -4.26
N LEU A 67 4.98 -7.01 -3.85
CA LEU A 67 4.74 -5.86 -4.71
C LEU A 67 6.02 -5.06 -4.95
N ASN A 68 5.93 -4.09 -5.83
CA ASN A 68 6.95 -3.06 -6.06
C ASN A 68 6.28 -1.68 -6.17
N SER A 69 7.05 -0.65 -6.41
CA SER A 69 6.53 0.72 -6.50
C SER A 69 5.48 0.88 -7.62
N THR A 70 5.67 0.22 -8.75
CA THR A 70 4.77 0.27 -9.90
C THR A 70 3.45 -0.42 -9.56
N THR A 71 3.50 -1.70 -9.21
CA THR A 71 2.31 -2.50 -8.95
C THR A 71 1.53 -2.09 -7.70
N CYS A 72 2.18 -1.43 -6.73
CA CYS A 72 1.54 -0.97 -5.51
C CYS A 72 0.94 0.44 -5.62
N PHE A 73 1.54 1.32 -6.45
CA PHE A 73 1.22 2.75 -6.38
C PHE A 73 0.85 3.40 -7.72
N GLU A 74 1.30 2.87 -8.87
CA GLU A 74 1.09 3.54 -10.16
C GLU A 74 -0.39 3.78 -10.44
N GLY A 75 -1.23 2.76 -10.24
CA GLY A 75 -2.67 2.87 -10.43
C GLY A 75 -3.26 4.02 -9.60
N PHE A 76 -2.96 4.06 -8.32
CA PHE A 76 -3.46 5.08 -7.40
C PHE A 76 -2.95 6.49 -7.71
N PHE A 77 -1.63 6.66 -7.85
CA PHE A 77 -1.02 7.98 -8.11
C PHE A 77 -1.29 8.50 -9.53
N SER A 78 -1.75 7.66 -10.46
CA SER A 78 -2.16 8.06 -11.81
C SER A 78 -3.63 8.48 -11.91
N THR A 79 -4.42 8.35 -10.83
CA THR A 79 -5.82 8.75 -10.85
C THR A 79 -5.96 10.27 -11.04
N PRO A 80 -7.01 10.74 -11.75
CA PRO A 80 -7.26 12.17 -11.90
C PRO A 80 -7.36 12.93 -10.58
N GLU A 81 -7.85 12.28 -9.54
CA GLU A 81 -8.06 12.82 -8.20
C GLU A 81 -6.74 13.11 -7.47
N MET A 82 -5.67 12.38 -7.80
CA MET A 82 -4.34 12.60 -7.24
C MET A 82 -3.60 13.79 -7.89
N ARG A 83 -4.08 14.33 -9.02
CA ARG A 83 -3.43 15.46 -9.72
C ARG A 83 -3.18 16.68 -8.83
N PRO A 84 -4.14 17.14 -7.98
CA PRO A 84 -3.89 18.28 -7.09
C PRO A 84 -2.76 18.02 -6.09
N ILE A 85 -2.59 16.77 -5.64
CA ILE A 85 -1.49 16.38 -4.76
C ILE A 85 -0.18 16.38 -5.53
N LEU A 86 -0.11 15.74 -6.70
CA LEU A 86 1.08 15.70 -7.55
C LEU A 86 1.53 17.08 -8.06
N GLN A 87 0.61 18.04 -8.15
CA GLN A 87 0.98 19.45 -8.43
C GLN A 87 1.72 20.12 -7.28
N LYS A 88 1.58 19.63 -6.04
CA LYS A 88 2.15 20.24 -4.82
C LYS A 88 3.28 19.44 -4.20
N PHE A 89 3.42 18.18 -4.54
CA PHE A 89 4.41 17.27 -3.99
C PHE A 89 5.27 16.63 -5.09
N CYS A 90 6.47 16.21 -4.68
CA CYS A 90 7.27 15.24 -5.42
C CYS A 90 7.18 13.90 -4.73
N VAL A 91 6.87 12.84 -5.46
CA VAL A 91 6.72 11.49 -4.91
C VAL A 91 7.97 10.67 -5.20
N TYR A 92 8.53 10.08 -4.17
CA TYR A 92 9.68 9.19 -4.22
C TYR A 92 9.18 7.78 -3.89
N HIS A 93 9.03 6.97 -4.92
CA HIS A 93 8.56 5.58 -4.80
C HIS A 93 9.77 4.68 -4.53
N ILE A 94 9.86 4.16 -3.31
CA ILE A 94 10.99 3.37 -2.84
C ILE A 94 10.68 1.89 -3.00
N ASN A 95 11.59 1.17 -3.68
CA ASN A 95 11.54 -0.28 -3.77
C ASN A 95 12.44 -0.90 -2.69
N ALA A 96 11.92 -1.90 -1.97
CA ALA A 96 12.76 -2.72 -1.13
C ALA A 96 13.85 -3.40 -1.98
N PRO A 97 15.04 -3.71 -1.43
CA PRO A 97 16.14 -4.25 -2.21
C PRO A 97 15.74 -5.47 -3.05
N GLY A 98 15.98 -5.39 -4.35
CA GLY A 98 15.69 -6.47 -5.29
C GLY A 98 14.21 -6.74 -5.57
N GLN A 99 13.29 -5.80 -5.21
CA GLN A 99 11.86 -5.96 -5.48
C GLN A 99 11.37 -5.16 -6.71
N GLN A 100 12.21 -4.29 -7.28
CA GLN A 100 11.86 -3.56 -8.51
C GLN A 100 11.62 -4.52 -9.68
N GLU A 101 10.81 -4.11 -10.64
CA GLU A 101 10.50 -4.90 -11.82
C GLU A 101 11.76 -5.27 -12.61
N GLY A 102 11.83 -6.52 -13.07
CA GLY A 102 12.96 -7.01 -13.88
C GLY A 102 14.29 -7.13 -13.14
N CYS A 103 14.32 -7.01 -11.80
CA CYS A 103 15.57 -7.11 -11.06
C CYS A 103 16.19 -8.51 -11.13
N LEU A 104 17.52 -8.53 -11.20
CA LEU A 104 18.28 -9.78 -11.11
C LEU A 104 18.25 -10.33 -9.69
N PRO A 105 18.45 -11.66 -9.53
CA PRO A 105 18.62 -12.26 -8.20
C PRO A 105 19.75 -11.56 -7.44
N LEU A 106 19.49 -11.22 -6.19
CA LEU A 106 20.51 -10.68 -5.28
C LEU A 106 21.61 -11.75 -5.08
N PRO A 107 22.90 -11.35 -4.95
CA PRO A 107 24.01 -12.29 -4.82
C PRO A 107 23.80 -13.25 -3.65
N GLN A 108 23.76 -14.54 -3.91
CA GLN A 108 23.71 -15.56 -2.85
C GLN A 108 25.12 -15.81 -2.32
N GLY A 109 25.25 -15.98 -0.99
CA GLY A 109 26.50 -16.44 -0.40
C GLY A 109 26.79 -17.86 -0.87
N ILE A 110 27.96 -18.08 -1.47
CA ILE A 110 28.46 -19.43 -1.77
C ILE A 110 28.79 -20.05 -0.42
N GLY A 111 28.05 -21.12 -0.06
CA GLY A 111 28.29 -21.87 1.17
C GLY A 111 29.70 -22.43 1.20
N HIS A 112 30.27 -22.49 2.38
CA HIS A 112 31.60 -22.95 2.76
C HIS A 112 32.19 -24.08 1.87
N THR A 113 33.09 -23.69 0.98
CA THR A 113 34.24 -24.55 0.60
C THR A 113 35.47 -23.77 1.03
N GLY A 114 36.26 -24.37 1.92
CA GLY A 114 37.30 -23.77 2.74
C GLY A 114 38.47 -23.09 2.02
N ASP A 115 38.23 -22.10 1.20
CA ASP A 115 39.26 -21.27 0.61
C ASP A 115 39.01 -19.77 0.88
N ALA A 116 40.06 -19.04 1.18
CA ALA A 116 40.09 -17.70 1.78
C ALA A 116 39.63 -16.54 0.85
N SER A 117 38.95 -16.82 -0.26
CA SER A 117 38.32 -15.84 -1.15
C SER A 117 36.79 -15.93 -1.12
N THR A 118 36.23 -15.99 0.08
CA THR A 118 34.75 -16.06 0.29
C THR A 118 34.13 -14.79 -0.23
N ILE A 119 33.45 -14.85 -1.37
CA ILE A 119 32.49 -13.82 -1.76
C ILE A 119 31.37 -13.91 -0.73
N GLN A 120 31.41 -12.99 0.23
CA GLN A 120 30.38 -12.88 1.26
C GLN A 120 29.07 -12.53 0.53
N GLY A 121 28.09 -13.44 0.51
CA GLY A 121 26.82 -13.20 -0.14
C GLY A 121 26.08 -12.01 0.46
N TYR A 122 25.19 -11.44 -0.32
CA TYR A 122 24.36 -10.33 0.13
C TYR A 122 23.51 -10.76 1.34
N VAL A 123 23.66 -10.00 2.44
CA VAL A 123 22.82 -10.18 3.64
C VAL A 123 21.64 -9.24 3.53
N TYR A 124 20.45 -9.81 3.35
CA TYR A 124 19.24 -9.00 3.23
C TYR A 124 18.94 -8.21 4.52
N PRO A 125 18.63 -6.91 4.43
CA PRO A 125 18.41 -6.06 5.59
C PRO A 125 17.23 -6.52 6.43
N THR A 126 17.33 -6.37 7.75
CA THR A 126 16.19 -6.48 8.68
C THR A 126 15.22 -5.31 8.47
N MET A 127 13.99 -5.43 8.99
CA MET A 127 13.00 -4.34 8.90
C MET A 127 13.50 -3.01 9.50
N ASP A 128 14.31 -3.08 10.57
CA ASP A 128 14.93 -1.88 11.16
C ASP A 128 16.01 -1.30 10.23
N GLN A 129 16.82 -2.15 9.59
CA GLN A 129 17.82 -1.70 8.62
C GLN A 129 17.16 -1.15 7.34
N LEU A 130 16.04 -1.75 6.86
CA LEU A 130 15.26 -1.18 5.75
C LEU A 130 14.76 0.22 6.08
N ALA A 131 14.35 0.46 7.31
CA ALA A 131 14.00 1.80 7.77
C ALA A 131 15.22 2.73 7.77
N ASP A 132 16.39 2.28 8.25
CA ASP A 132 17.63 3.08 8.27
C ASP A 132 18.11 3.46 6.86
N MET A 133 17.83 2.63 5.84
CA MET A 133 18.19 2.90 4.44
C MET A 133 17.46 4.13 3.87
N LEU A 134 16.42 4.64 4.51
CA LEU A 134 15.73 5.87 4.08
C LEU A 134 16.55 7.14 4.37
N LEU A 135 17.48 7.12 5.35
CA LEU A 135 18.35 8.28 5.61
C LEU A 135 19.26 8.61 4.43
N PRO A 136 20.02 7.67 3.84
CA PRO A 136 20.78 7.90 2.62
C PRO A 136 19.93 8.42 1.46
N VAL A 137 18.69 7.93 1.31
CA VAL A 137 17.75 8.44 0.28
C VAL A 137 17.43 9.91 0.52
N MET A 138 17.10 10.29 1.76
CA MET A 138 16.88 11.69 2.11
C MET A 138 18.12 12.56 1.84
N GLN A 139 19.31 12.06 2.17
CA GLN A 139 20.57 12.78 1.93
C GLN A 139 20.85 12.96 0.44
N TYR A 140 20.64 11.91 -0.35
CA TYR A 140 20.83 11.94 -1.81
C TYR A 140 19.97 13.02 -2.48
N TYR A 141 18.70 13.12 -2.08
CA TYR A 141 17.77 14.11 -2.61
C TYR A 141 17.77 15.43 -1.81
N LYS A 142 18.64 15.59 -0.79
CA LYS A 142 18.76 16.78 0.08
C LYS A 142 17.43 17.16 0.77
N LEU A 143 16.68 16.14 1.19
CA LEU A 143 15.40 16.32 1.87
C LEU A 143 15.63 16.44 3.38
N THR A 144 14.91 17.36 4.01
CA THR A 144 14.91 17.53 5.46
C THR A 144 13.84 16.67 6.14
N GLN A 145 12.67 16.59 5.52
CA GLN A 145 11.51 15.88 6.00
C GLN A 145 10.69 15.32 4.83
N PHE A 146 9.78 14.39 5.11
CA PHE A 146 8.83 13.85 4.12
C PHE A 146 7.51 13.44 4.77
N VAL A 147 6.46 13.34 3.94
CA VAL A 147 5.20 12.65 4.27
C VAL A 147 5.32 11.20 3.81
N GLY A 148 5.10 10.25 4.71
CA GLY A 148 5.17 8.83 4.36
C GLY A 148 3.80 8.28 3.91
N PHE A 149 3.81 7.42 2.89
CA PHE A 149 2.65 6.65 2.42
C PHE A 149 3.06 5.19 2.23
N GLY A 150 2.67 4.32 3.13
CA GLY A 150 3.11 2.92 3.14
C GLY A 150 1.98 1.91 3.12
N VAL A 151 2.25 0.75 2.53
CA VAL A 151 1.32 -0.38 2.47
C VAL A 151 1.97 -1.61 3.11
N GLY A 152 1.28 -2.29 4.02
CA GLY A 152 1.69 -3.54 4.64
C GLY A 152 3.09 -3.49 5.27
N ALA A 153 4.02 -4.27 4.73
CA ALA A 153 5.42 -4.27 5.16
C ALA A 153 6.08 -2.89 5.00
N GLY A 154 5.77 -2.17 3.92
CA GLY A 154 6.25 -0.81 3.70
C GLY A 154 5.70 0.17 4.73
N ALA A 155 4.45 0.02 5.15
CA ALA A 155 3.88 0.79 6.26
C ALA A 155 4.65 0.55 7.57
N ASN A 156 5.04 -0.71 7.84
CA ASN A 156 5.86 -1.06 9.00
C ASN A 156 7.27 -0.45 8.92
N VAL A 157 7.91 -0.41 7.74
CA VAL A 157 9.22 0.25 7.52
C VAL A 157 9.12 1.75 7.83
N LEU A 158 8.11 2.44 7.28
CA LEU A 158 7.91 3.87 7.52
C LEU A 158 7.60 4.18 8.98
N ALA A 159 6.80 3.32 9.66
CA ALA A 159 6.53 3.46 11.08
C ALA A 159 7.80 3.32 11.93
N ARG A 160 8.69 2.34 11.63
CA ARG A 160 10.00 2.20 12.29
C ARG A 160 10.85 3.43 12.12
N PHE A 161 10.90 3.95 10.89
CA PHE A 161 11.65 5.16 10.59
C PHE A 161 11.15 6.35 11.41
N ALA A 162 9.84 6.59 11.43
CA ALA A 162 9.24 7.70 12.20
C ALA A 162 9.45 7.58 13.71
N ILE A 163 9.47 6.36 14.26
CA ILE A 163 9.78 6.13 15.68
C ILE A 163 11.25 6.47 15.97
N LYS A 164 12.15 6.09 15.06
CA LYS A 164 13.60 6.28 15.24
C LYS A 164 14.06 7.71 14.93
N TYR A 165 13.45 8.33 13.92
CA TYR A 165 13.82 9.66 13.39
C TYR A 165 12.61 10.60 13.34
N PRO A 166 12.00 10.94 14.48
CA PRO A 166 10.73 11.67 14.53
C PRO A 166 10.79 13.04 13.85
N ASP A 167 11.96 13.69 13.84
CA ASP A 167 12.16 15.01 13.23
C ASP A 167 12.25 14.96 11.69
N LYS A 168 12.29 13.76 11.11
CA LYS A 168 12.41 13.55 9.66
C LYS A 168 11.07 13.24 8.98
N VAL A 169 10.02 13.00 9.75
CA VAL A 169 8.70 12.61 9.21
C VAL A 169 7.65 13.62 9.65
N GLU A 170 7.03 14.27 8.68
CA GLU A 170 5.99 15.27 8.93
C GLU A 170 4.64 14.62 9.20
N ALA A 171 4.31 13.55 8.48
CA ALA A 171 3.08 12.79 8.65
C ALA A 171 3.19 11.41 8.04
N LEU A 172 2.31 10.49 8.43
CA LEU A 172 2.22 9.13 7.91
C LEU A 172 0.81 8.77 7.47
N THR A 173 0.70 8.15 6.30
CA THR A 173 -0.47 7.38 5.87
C THR A 173 -0.06 5.93 5.76
N LEU A 174 -0.65 5.07 6.59
CA LEU A 174 -0.25 3.68 6.74
C LEU A 174 -1.45 2.75 6.48
N LEU A 175 -1.38 2.01 5.39
CA LEU A 175 -2.38 1.05 4.97
C LEU A 175 -2.00 -0.34 5.48
N ASN A 176 -2.92 -1.03 6.16
CA ASN A 176 -2.72 -2.39 6.67
C ASN A 176 -1.45 -2.55 7.54
N CYS A 177 -1.12 -1.55 8.33
CA CYS A 177 0.10 -1.56 9.13
C CYS A 177 -0.06 -2.43 10.38
N THR A 178 0.92 -3.32 10.62
CA THR A 178 1.00 -4.11 11.85
C THR A 178 2.10 -3.59 12.77
N ALA A 179 1.82 -3.53 14.08
CA ALA A 179 2.79 -3.16 15.11
C ALA A 179 3.50 -4.36 15.73
N THR A 180 2.95 -5.56 15.58
CA THR A 180 3.39 -6.77 16.28
C THR A 180 4.41 -7.58 15.50
N LYS A 181 5.18 -8.41 16.21
CA LYS A 181 5.98 -9.46 15.58
C LYS A 181 5.07 -10.50 14.90
N ALA A 182 5.60 -11.25 13.96
CA ALA A 182 4.88 -12.34 13.32
C ALA A 182 4.40 -13.38 14.36
N GLY A 183 3.15 -13.84 14.19
CA GLY A 183 2.63 -14.97 14.94
C GLY A 183 3.33 -16.28 14.54
N TRP A 184 3.26 -17.30 15.41
CA TRP A 184 3.93 -18.58 15.15
C TRP A 184 3.36 -19.30 13.89
N MET A 185 2.07 -19.15 13.61
CA MET A 185 1.44 -19.70 12.40
C MET A 185 1.89 -18.97 11.14
N GLU A 186 1.87 -17.63 11.15
CA GLU A 186 2.41 -16.80 10.07
C GLU A 186 3.87 -17.15 9.81
N TRP A 187 4.67 -17.22 10.88
CA TRP A 187 6.07 -17.59 10.79
C TRP A 187 6.29 -18.97 10.16
N GLY A 188 5.56 -19.99 10.62
CA GLY A 188 5.68 -21.36 10.11
C GLY A 188 5.31 -21.49 8.64
N TYR A 189 4.17 -20.91 8.25
CA TYR A 189 3.70 -20.94 6.87
C TYR A 189 4.66 -20.22 5.92
N GLN A 190 5.17 -19.06 6.31
CA GLN A 190 6.10 -18.28 5.51
C GLN A 190 7.49 -18.94 5.41
N LYS A 191 7.90 -19.72 6.41
CA LYS A 191 9.14 -20.49 6.32
C LYS A 191 9.07 -21.53 5.21
N VAL A 192 7.95 -22.21 5.06
CA VAL A 192 7.73 -23.17 3.97
C VAL A 192 7.72 -22.45 2.62
N ASN A 193 6.99 -21.34 2.51
CA ASN A 193 6.96 -20.54 1.29
C ASN A 193 8.35 -20.02 0.89
N SER A 194 9.11 -19.50 1.85
CA SER A 194 10.48 -19.02 1.59
C SER A 194 11.40 -20.14 1.12
N TRP A 195 11.22 -21.36 1.58
CA TRP A 195 12.01 -22.49 1.14
C TRP A 195 11.78 -22.81 -0.36
N TYR A 196 10.52 -22.86 -0.81
CA TYR A 196 10.19 -23.02 -2.23
C TYR A 196 10.69 -21.86 -3.08
N LEU A 197 10.49 -20.65 -2.64
CA LEU A 197 10.94 -19.44 -3.34
C LEU A 197 12.47 -19.41 -3.51
N ARG A 198 13.22 -19.85 -2.50
CA ARG A 198 14.69 -19.96 -2.58
C ARG A 198 15.15 -21.01 -3.60
N SER A 199 14.34 -22.04 -3.87
CA SER A 199 14.59 -22.99 -4.94
C SER A 199 14.25 -22.46 -6.34
N GLY A 200 13.82 -21.19 -6.45
CA GLY A 200 13.45 -20.54 -7.70
C GLY A 200 12.02 -20.84 -8.15
N GLN A 201 11.16 -21.34 -7.27
CA GLN A 201 9.81 -21.76 -7.61
C GLN A 201 8.76 -20.91 -6.92
N ILE A 202 7.82 -20.40 -7.69
CA ILE A 202 6.55 -19.85 -7.17
C ILE A 202 5.52 -20.97 -7.28
N THR A 203 5.21 -21.57 -6.14
CA THR A 203 4.19 -22.64 -6.07
C THR A 203 2.79 -22.03 -6.00
N THR A 204 1.76 -22.84 -6.31
CA THR A 204 0.37 -22.43 -6.14
C THR A 204 0.09 -21.93 -4.70
N GLY A 205 0.69 -22.57 -3.69
CA GLY A 205 0.54 -22.12 -2.30
C GLY A 205 1.16 -20.74 -2.02
N VAL A 206 2.26 -20.40 -2.68
CA VAL A 206 2.85 -19.04 -2.62
C VAL A 206 1.94 -18.04 -3.30
N GLU A 207 1.42 -18.38 -4.49
CA GLU A 207 0.50 -17.53 -5.24
C GLU A 207 -0.79 -17.27 -4.44
N GLU A 208 -1.45 -18.32 -3.95
CA GLU A 208 -2.64 -18.22 -3.12
C GLU A 208 -2.41 -17.37 -1.87
N TYR A 209 -1.24 -17.54 -1.22
CA TYR A 209 -0.88 -16.74 -0.07
C TYR A 209 -0.75 -15.25 -0.42
N LEU A 210 -0.06 -14.90 -1.50
CA LEU A 210 0.13 -13.50 -1.92
C LEU A 210 -1.22 -12.85 -2.28
N LEU A 211 -2.06 -13.55 -3.03
CA LEU A 211 -3.40 -13.06 -3.38
C LEU A 211 -4.26 -12.87 -2.15
N TRP A 212 -4.26 -13.84 -1.22
CA TRP A 212 -4.97 -13.69 0.05
C TRP A 212 -4.41 -12.54 0.89
N HIS A 213 -3.10 -12.41 0.99
CA HIS A 213 -2.43 -11.35 1.74
C HIS A 213 -2.80 -9.96 1.23
N TRP A 214 -2.90 -9.80 -0.09
CA TRP A 214 -3.25 -8.51 -0.70
C TRP A 214 -4.74 -8.21 -0.68
N PHE A 215 -5.58 -9.20 -0.95
CA PHE A 215 -7.01 -8.98 -1.21
C PHE A 215 -7.92 -9.46 -0.09
N GLY A 216 -7.58 -10.55 0.59
CA GLY A 216 -8.49 -11.27 1.48
C GLY A 216 -9.56 -12.08 0.74
N ASP A 217 -10.24 -12.95 1.49
CA ASP A 217 -11.17 -13.93 0.92
C ASP A 217 -12.33 -13.30 0.14
N VAL A 218 -12.88 -12.20 0.64
CA VAL A 218 -14.06 -11.55 0.03
C VAL A 218 -13.74 -11.01 -1.36
N THR A 219 -12.64 -10.29 -1.52
CA THR A 219 -12.23 -9.74 -2.82
C THR A 219 -11.80 -10.83 -3.78
N MET A 220 -11.10 -11.87 -3.31
CA MET A 220 -10.73 -13.03 -4.13
C MET A 220 -11.95 -13.71 -4.76
N HIS A 221 -13.08 -13.73 -4.07
CA HIS A 221 -14.32 -14.33 -4.59
C HIS A 221 -15.17 -13.35 -5.43
N LYS A 222 -15.08 -12.06 -5.22
CA LYS A 222 -15.95 -11.05 -5.85
C LYS A 222 -15.34 -10.35 -7.05
N ASN A 223 -14.01 -10.16 -7.09
CA ASN A 223 -13.32 -9.38 -8.12
C ASN A 223 -12.30 -10.23 -8.88
N HIS A 224 -12.81 -11.18 -9.68
CA HIS A 224 -11.97 -12.13 -10.41
C HIS A 224 -11.00 -11.46 -11.38
N ASP A 225 -11.40 -10.37 -12.05
CA ASP A 225 -10.55 -9.70 -13.04
C ASP A 225 -9.33 -9.07 -12.38
N LEU A 226 -9.51 -8.44 -11.23
CA LEU A 226 -8.42 -7.85 -10.45
C LEU A 226 -7.48 -8.95 -9.93
N VAL A 227 -8.04 -10.02 -9.35
CA VAL A 227 -7.26 -11.15 -8.83
C VAL A 227 -6.47 -11.82 -9.95
N LEU A 228 -7.07 -12.03 -11.12
CA LEU A 228 -6.40 -12.62 -12.28
C LEU A 228 -5.22 -11.76 -12.75
N SER A 229 -5.39 -10.44 -12.81
CA SER A 229 -4.31 -9.52 -13.19
C SER A 229 -3.11 -9.63 -12.26
N TYR A 230 -3.34 -9.77 -10.96
CA TYR A 230 -2.27 -9.94 -9.97
C TYR A 230 -1.70 -11.36 -9.96
N SER A 231 -2.49 -12.40 -10.28
CA SER A 231 -1.98 -13.76 -10.51
C SER A 231 -0.98 -13.79 -11.68
N GLU A 232 -1.27 -13.09 -12.78
CA GLU A 232 -0.33 -12.96 -13.89
C GLU A 232 0.94 -12.18 -13.49
N TYR A 233 0.78 -11.11 -12.69
CA TYR A 233 1.93 -10.37 -12.17
C TYR A 233 2.85 -11.24 -11.28
N ILE A 234 2.28 -12.10 -10.43
CA ILE A 234 3.07 -12.99 -9.55
C ILE A 234 4.07 -13.83 -10.35
N LYS A 235 3.73 -14.25 -11.56
CA LYS A 235 4.61 -15.05 -12.43
C LYS A 235 5.88 -14.30 -12.87
N ALA A 236 5.86 -12.97 -12.83
CA ALA A 236 7.00 -12.13 -13.20
C ALA A 236 7.90 -11.77 -12.01
N ILE A 237 7.50 -12.09 -10.78
CA ILE A 237 8.28 -11.78 -9.57
C ILE A 237 9.54 -12.65 -9.52
N ASN A 238 10.67 -12.06 -9.12
CA ASN A 238 11.88 -12.83 -8.81
C ASN A 238 11.68 -13.61 -7.49
N PRO A 239 11.59 -14.96 -7.53
CA PRO A 239 11.22 -15.73 -6.35
C PRO A 239 12.28 -15.66 -5.24
N THR A 240 13.56 -15.63 -5.57
CA THR A 240 14.65 -15.57 -4.59
C THR A 240 14.65 -14.23 -3.84
N ASN A 241 14.46 -13.14 -4.56
CA ASN A 241 14.39 -11.80 -3.95
C ASN A 241 13.15 -11.66 -3.08
N LEU A 242 12.00 -12.19 -3.53
CA LEU A 242 10.78 -12.26 -2.74
C LEU A 242 11.00 -13.03 -1.43
N ALA A 243 11.66 -14.19 -1.49
CA ALA A 243 11.99 -14.97 -0.28
C ALA A 243 12.77 -14.16 0.75
N HIS A 244 13.73 -13.35 0.30
CA HIS A 244 14.52 -12.50 1.18
C HIS A 244 13.66 -11.44 1.89
N PHE A 245 12.76 -10.77 1.16
CA PHE A 245 11.89 -9.75 1.77
C PHE A 245 10.87 -10.38 2.73
N ILE A 246 10.23 -11.50 2.35
CA ILE A 246 9.35 -12.26 3.24
C ILE A 246 10.08 -12.66 4.53
N GLU A 247 11.31 -13.20 4.42
CA GLU A 247 12.08 -13.60 5.61
C GLU A 247 12.44 -12.43 6.52
N SER A 248 12.74 -11.26 5.96
CA SER A 248 12.95 -10.05 6.74
C SER A 248 11.66 -9.66 7.47
N TYR A 249 10.53 -9.68 6.78
CA TYR A 249 9.23 -9.31 7.35
C TYR A 249 8.77 -10.26 8.46
N ILE A 250 8.88 -11.57 8.29
CA ILE A 250 8.49 -12.54 9.34
C ILE A 250 9.41 -12.53 10.56
N LYS A 251 10.63 -12.02 10.42
CA LYS A 251 11.57 -11.81 11.54
C LYS A 251 11.40 -10.44 12.21
N ARG A 252 10.39 -9.66 11.79
CA ARG A 252 10.14 -8.32 12.36
C ARG A 252 9.99 -8.38 13.87
N THR A 253 10.59 -7.43 14.55
CA THR A 253 10.36 -7.18 15.97
C THR A 253 9.06 -6.40 16.16
N ASP A 254 8.45 -6.47 17.35
CA ASP A 254 7.37 -5.55 17.72
C ASP A 254 7.88 -4.10 17.66
N LEU A 255 7.06 -3.17 17.19
CA LEU A 255 7.42 -1.75 17.13
C LEU A 255 7.66 -1.17 18.54
N GLY A 256 7.11 -1.81 19.55
CA GLY A 256 7.23 -1.39 20.95
C GLY A 256 6.51 -0.07 21.22
N VAL A 257 5.55 0.31 20.37
CA VAL A 257 4.73 1.51 20.59
C VAL A 257 3.66 1.21 21.62
N SER A 258 3.45 2.15 22.54
CA SER A 258 2.42 2.08 23.57
C SER A 258 1.77 3.44 23.75
N ARG A 259 0.43 3.41 23.97
CA ARG A 259 -0.30 4.60 24.35
C ARG A 259 0.02 4.94 25.80
N GLU A 260 0.63 6.09 26.02
CA GLU A 260 0.88 6.62 27.35
C GLU A 260 -0.14 7.72 27.65
N THR A 261 -0.79 7.61 28.81
CA THR A 261 -1.80 8.57 29.25
C THR A 261 -1.26 9.61 30.24
N ASP A 262 -0.13 9.29 30.90
CA ASP A 262 0.56 10.23 31.78
C ASP A 262 1.30 11.29 30.95
N PRO A 263 1.01 12.59 31.12
CA PRO A 263 1.63 13.65 30.33
C PRO A 263 3.16 13.69 30.42
N ILE A 264 3.72 13.33 31.59
CA ILE A 264 5.17 13.35 31.80
C ILE A 264 5.83 12.17 31.08
N LYS A 265 5.27 10.98 31.23
CA LYS A 265 5.77 9.76 30.58
C LYS A 265 5.57 9.79 29.06
N LYS A 266 4.53 10.48 28.58
CA LYS A 266 4.27 10.66 27.16
C LYS A 266 5.43 11.30 26.40
N LEU A 267 6.20 12.20 27.04
CA LEU A 267 7.36 12.86 26.43
C LEU A 267 8.48 11.85 26.09
N SER A 268 8.66 10.83 26.92
CA SER A 268 9.68 9.78 26.75
C SER A 268 9.15 8.48 26.16
N ALA A 269 7.83 8.37 25.95
CA ALA A 269 7.21 7.18 25.43
C ALA A 269 7.70 6.89 23.99
N LYS A 270 7.97 5.60 23.73
CA LYS A 270 8.25 5.13 22.38
C LYS A 270 6.95 5.09 21.58
N THR A 271 6.75 6.07 20.71
CA THR A 271 5.55 6.20 19.90
C THR A 271 5.84 6.96 18.60
N ILE A 272 4.92 6.90 17.65
CA ILE A 272 4.94 7.77 16.47
C ILE A 272 4.50 9.17 16.92
N LYS A 273 5.32 10.18 16.69
CA LYS A 273 5.09 11.56 17.15
C LYS A 273 4.39 12.43 16.12
N CYS A 274 4.52 12.11 14.82
CA CYS A 274 3.88 12.87 13.75
C CYS A 274 2.38 12.49 13.60
N PRO A 275 1.55 13.38 13.02
CA PRO A 275 0.21 13.03 12.59
C PRO A 275 0.19 11.77 11.75
N THR A 276 -0.70 10.84 12.06
CA THR A 276 -0.75 9.53 11.41
C THR A 276 -2.19 9.21 11.01
N MET A 277 -2.39 8.79 9.77
CA MET A 277 -3.63 8.20 9.29
C MET A 277 -3.43 6.70 9.11
N LEU A 278 -4.16 5.89 9.87
CA LEU A 278 -4.22 4.44 9.71
C LEU A 278 -5.45 4.08 8.88
N VAL A 279 -5.27 3.22 7.88
CA VAL A 279 -6.36 2.77 7.01
C VAL A 279 -6.33 1.25 6.88
N ALA A 280 -7.50 0.62 6.95
CA ALA A 280 -7.66 -0.79 6.60
C ALA A 280 -8.99 -1.04 5.89
N GLY A 281 -9.04 -2.06 5.05
CA GLY A 281 -10.30 -2.61 4.54
C GLY A 281 -10.99 -3.43 5.63
N ASP A 282 -12.33 -3.44 5.67
CA ASP A 282 -13.07 -4.23 6.65
C ASP A 282 -13.09 -5.73 6.30
N HIS A 283 -12.73 -6.07 5.07
CA HIS A 283 -12.47 -7.44 4.62
C HIS A 283 -10.99 -7.76 4.45
N SER A 284 -10.10 -6.84 4.89
CA SER A 284 -8.66 -7.05 4.84
C SER A 284 -8.23 -8.13 5.85
N PRO A 285 -7.33 -9.06 5.47
CA PRO A 285 -6.74 -10.00 6.42
C PRO A 285 -5.93 -9.33 7.54
N HIS A 286 -5.56 -8.05 7.34
CA HIS A 286 -4.77 -7.24 8.28
C HIS A 286 -5.59 -6.28 9.14
N LEU A 287 -6.93 -6.36 9.09
CA LEU A 287 -7.81 -5.46 9.83
C LEU A 287 -7.50 -5.48 11.34
N ASN A 288 -7.43 -6.67 11.93
CA ASN A 288 -7.19 -6.81 13.37
C ASN A 288 -5.83 -6.29 13.80
N ASP A 289 -4.79 -6.47 12.98
CA ASP A 289 -3.45 -5.96 13.24
C ASP A 289 -3.42 -4.43 13.23
N THR A 290 -4.09 -3.82 12.24
CA THR A 290 -4.18 -2.37 12.13
C THR A 290 -5.03 -1.76 13.25
N VAL A 291 -6.10 -2.42 13.67
CA VAL A 291 -6.88 -2.04 14.87
C VAL A 291 -6.03 -2.12 16.12
N ASN A 292 -5.22 -3.18 16.28
CA ASN A 292 -4.28 -3.31 17.39
C ASN A 292 -3.25 -2.18 17.38
N MET A 293 -2.71 -1.82 16.21
CA MET A 293 -1.80 -0.68 16.08
C MET A 293 -2.48 0.63 16.49
N ASN A 294 -3.71 0.90 16.01
CA ASN A 294 -4.48 2.08 16.38
C ASN A 294 -4.69 2.17 17.91
N ALA A 295 -4.97 1.05 18.56
CA ALA A 295 -5.13 1.02 20.02
C ALA A 295 -3.87 1.42 20.79
N ARG A 296 -2.69 1.29 20.19
CA ARG A 296 -1.39 1.62 20.77
C ARG A 296 -0.93 3.06 20.50
N LEU A 297 -1.57 3.77 19.59
CA LEU A 297 -1.24 5.15 19.24
C LEU A 297 -2.09 6.16 20.02
N ASP A 298 -1.60 7.41 20.06
CA ASP A 298 -2.34 8.51 20.65
C ASP A 298 -3.49 8.95 19.75
N PRO A 299 -4.75 8.89 20.19
CA PRO A 299 -5.89 9.29 19.37
C PRO A 299 -5.90 10.78 19.01
N ALA A 300 -5.14 11.63 19.73
CA ALA A 300 -5.02 13.04 19.38
C ALA A 300 -4.20 13.29 18.11
N SER A 301 -3.29 12.37 17.76
CA SER A 301 -2.43 12.45 16.57
C SER A 301 -2.68 11.32 15.55
N CYS A 302 -3.57 10.37 15.86
CA CYS A 302 -3.87 9.24 14.99
C CYS A 302 -5.32 9.27 14.53
N GLN A 303 -5.53 9.34 13.21
CA GLN A 303 -6.82 9.16 12.56
C GLN A 303 -6.96 7.71 12.13
N TRP A 304 -8.09 7.09 12.41
CA TRP A 304 -8.43 5.73 12.01
C TRP A 304 -9.54 5.72 10.97
N MET A 305 -9.31 5.04 9.86
CA MET A 305 -10.31 4.89 8.80
C MET A 305 -10.45 3.42 8.39
N LYS A 306 -11.69 3.00 8.21
CA LYS A 306 -12.04 1.67 7.72
C LYS A 306 -12.89 1.80 6.47
N PHE A 307 -12.50 1.11 5.39
CA PHE A 307 -13.20 1.13 4.11
C PHE A 307 -13.85 -0.23 3.83
N ASP A 308 -14.99 -0.20 3.14
CA ASP A 308 -15.69 -1.40 2.67
C ASP A 308 -14.95 -1.96 1.43
N CYS A 309 -13.86 -2.68 1.68
CA CYS A 309 -13.01 -3.30 0.66
C CYS A 309 -12.08 -4.35 1.31
N GLY A 310 -11.31 -5.07 0.50
CA GLY A 310 -10.24 -5.97 0.93
C GLY A 310 -8.96 -5.26 1.36
N GLY A 311 -7.82 -5.91 1.14
CA GLY A 311 -6.53 -5.38 1.58
C GLY A 311 -5.87 -4.41 0.60
N MET A 312 -6.17 -4.47 -0.71
CA MET A 312 -5.61 -3.56 -1.71
C MET A 312 -6.47 -2.28 -1.83
N ILE A 313 -6.52 -1.49 -0.77
CA ILE A 313 -7.39 -0.32 -0.63
C ILE A 313 -7.18 0.68 -1.77
N GLN A 314 -5.93 0.87 -2.21
CA GLN A 314 -5.54 1.76 -3.30
C GLN A 314 -6.02 1.28 -4.68
N GLU A 315 -6.32 -0.02 -4.84
CA GLU A 315 -6.87 -0.60 -6.06
C GLU A 315 -8.39 -0.74 -6.00
N GLU A 316 -8.91 -1.14 -4.84
CA GLU A 316 -10.33 -1.45 -4.67
C GLU A 316 -11.18 -0.20 -4.45
N THR A 317 -10.64 0.81 -3.77
CA THR A 317 -11.37 2.05 -3.43
C THR A 317 -10.50 3.31 -3.60
N PRO A 318 -9.85 3.52 -4.77
CA PRO A 318 -8.88 4.59 -4.98
C PRO A 318 -9.46 5.98 -4.73
N MET A 319 -10.71 6.22 -5.13
CA MET A 319 -11.38 7.51 -4.97
C MET A 319 -11.56 7.90 -3.49
N LYS A 320 -12.05 6.94 -2.68
CA LYS A 320 -12.25 7.18 -1.24
C LYS A 320 -10.92 7.39 -0.52
N LEU A 321 -9.91 6.61 -0.90
CA LEU A 321 -8.57 6.75 -0.34
C LEU A 321 -7.94 8.09 -0.72
N CYS A 322 -8.09 8.54 -1.97
CA CYS A 322 -7.63 9.84 -2.43
C CYS A 322 -8.29 10.99 -1.65
N GLU A 323 -9.62 10.95 -1.48
CA GLU A 323 -10.36 11.94 -0.69
C GLU A 323 -9.84 12.00 0.76
N ALA A 324 -9.70 10.82 1.41
CA ALA A 324 -9.18 10.72 2.77
C ALA A 324 -7.75 11.29 2.88
N PHE A 325 -6.89 10.94 1.93
CA PHE A 325 -5.51 11.42 1.90
C PHE A 325 -5.44 12.94 1.67
N CYS A 326 -6.25 13.48 0.75
CA CYS A 326 -6.37 14.93 0.54
C CYS A 326 -6.78 15.65 1.82
N LEU A 327 -7.84 15.17 2.51
CA LEU A 327 -8.32 15.76 3.76
C LEU A 327 -7.27 15.69 4.87
N PHE A 328 -6.54 14.57 4.94
CA PHE A 328 -5.42 14.42 5.88
C PHE A 328 -4.32 15.43 5.61
N LEU A 329 -3.88 15.60 4.34
CA LEU A 329 -2.88 16.60 3.95
C LEU A 329 -3.36 18.03 4.19
N GLN A 330 -4.66 18.32 4.06
CA GLN A 330 -5.25 19.59 4.45
C GLN A 330 -5.16 19.83 5.96
N GLY A 331 -5.48 18.80 6.74
CA GLY A 331 -5.44 18.87 8.21
C GLY A 331 -4.06 19.19 8.77
N ILE A 332 -2.99 18.78 8.07
CA ILE A 332 -1.60 19.10 8.43
C ILE A 332 -1.04 20.35 7.73
N GLY A 333 -1.89 21.09 6.99
CA GLY A 333 -1.55 22.42 6.44
C GLY A 333 -0.95 22.45 5.03
N TYR A 334 -0.83 21.31 4.33
CA TYR A 334 -0.24 21.28 2.98
C TYR A 334 -1.17 21.77 1.87
N VAL A 335 -2.47 21.66 2.06
CA VAL A 335 -3.46 21.99 1.05
C VAL A 335 -4.42 23.01 1.62
N SER A 336 -4.20 24.30 1.35
CA SER A 336 -5.22 25.32 1.62
C SER A 336 -6.42 25.03 0.74
N THR A 337 -7.60 24.95 1.33
CA THR A 337 -8.94 24.79 0.76
C THR A 337 -8.92 24.43 -0.74
N VAL A 338 -8.89 23.12 -1.04
CA VAL A 338 -9.17 22.69 -2.41
C VAL A 338 -10.55 23.19 -2.71
N SER A 339 -10.63 24.09 -3.70
CA SER A 339 -11.90 24.47 -4.29
C SER A 339 -12.65 23.19 -4.60
N THR A 340 -13.62 22.91 -3.77
CA THR A 340 -14.71 21.96 -3.89
C THR A 340 -14.50 20.94 -5.01
N PHE A 341 -14.14 19.70 -4.68
CA PHE A 341 -14.50 18.57 -5.51
C PHE A 341 -15.99 18.71 -5.79
N LYS A 342 -16.36 19.20 -6.96
CA LYS A 342 -17.72 19.08 -7.45
C LYS A 342 -17.93 17.57 -7.62
N MET A 343 -18.49 16.95 -6.60
CA MET A 343 -19.14 15.67 -6.74
C MET A 343 -20.12 15.83 -7.88
N HIS A 344 -19.85 15.22 -9.02
CA HIS A 344 -20.87 15.00 -10.03
C HIS A 344 -21.82 13.97 -9.39
N ALA A 345 -22.81 14.49 -8.67
CA ALA A 345 -24.02 13.76 -8.36
C ALA A 345 -24.60 13.40 -9.74
N VAL A 346 -24.49 12.11 -10.09
CA VAL A 346 -25.26 11.56 -11.20
C VAL A 346 -26.72 11.75 -10.81
N GLY A 347 -27.31 12.81 -11.33
CA GLY A 347 -28.70 13.15 -11.12
C GLY A 347 -29.58 12.09 -11.74
N ALA A 348 -30.22 11.29 -10.90
CA ALA A 348 -31.42 10.60 -11.28
C ALA A 348 -32.51 11.65 -11.49
N SER A 349 -32.77 12.00 -12.75
CA SER A 349 -33.94 12.78 -13.14
C SER A 349 -35.18 11.93 -12.94
N VAL A 350 -35.89 12.17 -11.83
CA VAL A 350 -37.29 11.75 -11.68
C VAL A 350 -38.13 12.93 -12.11
N SER A 351 -38.63 12.85 -13.34
CA SER A 351 -39.73 13.69 -13.83
C SER A 351 -41.04 13.17 -13.24
N GLY A 352 -41.63 13.94 -12.34
CA GLY A 352 -43.01 13.76 -11.85
C GLY A 352 -43.77 15.08 -11.92
N PRO A 353 -45.08 15.07 -12.20
CA PRO A 353 -45.80 16.20 -12.77
C PRO A 353 -46.16 17.30 -11.76
N VAL A 354 -46.16 18.52 -12.28
CA VAL A 354 -46.66 19.75 -11.67
C VAL A 354 -48.15 19.64 -11.40
N MET A 355 -48.57 19.90 -10.16
CA MET A 355 -49.95 20.37 -9.85
C MET A 355 -49.92 21.62 -9.00
N SER A 356 -50.69 22.57 -9.48
CA SER A 356 -50.85 23.93 -9.05
C SER A 356 -51.73 24.10 -7.81
N ASP A 357 -51.46 25.21 -7.10
CA ASP A 357 -52.32 26.05 -6.30
C ASP A 357 -53.15 25.53 -5.11
N ASN A 358 -52.90 26.01 -3.90
CA ASN A 358 -53.77 27.03 -3.32
C ASN A 358 -53.32 27.56 -1.92
N LYS A 359 -53.66 28.80 -1.72
CA LYS A 359 -53.41 29.78 -0.68
C LYS A 359 -53.83 29.42 0.77
N HIS A 360 -52.96 29.86 1.73
CA HIS A 360 -53.23 30.56 3.02
C HIS A 360 -53.96 29.87 4.20
N PRO A 361 -53.84 30.41 5.46
CA PRO A 361 -52.77 31.16 6.12
C PRO A 361 -52.36 30.63 7.53
N ALA A 362 -51.43 31.32 8.11
CA ALA A 362 -50.84 31.28 9.45
C ALA A 362 -51.66 30.81 10.64
N THR A 363 -51.05 30.10 11.57
CA THR A 363 -51.28 30.27 13.01
C THR A 363 -50.01 29.95 13.80
N GLN A 364 -49.57 30.95 14.58
CA GLN A 364 -48.57 30.85 15.63
C GLN A 364 -49.10 29.98 16.77
N ALA A 365 -48.25 29.15 17.35
CA ALA A 365 -48.36 28.81 18.77
C ALA A 365 -46.97 28.49 19.33
N ARG A 366 -46.72 29.12 20.44
CA ARG A 366 -45.53 29.15 21.29
C ARG A 366 -45.41 27.93 22.18
N LEU A 367 -44.13 27.67 22.57
CA LEU A 367 -43.64 27.25 23.92
C LEU A 367 -44.16 25.96 24.52
N SER A 368 -43.30 25.05 24.97
CA SER A 368 -42.50 25.13 26.22
C SER A 368 -41.68 23.84 26.43
N VAL A 369 -40.50 24.02 26.85
CA VAL A 369 -39.66 23.41 27.85
C VAL A 369 -40.26 22.21 28.62
N CYS A 370 -39.62 21.08 28.51
CA CYS A 370 -39.09 20.30 29.64
C CYS A 370 -37.95 19.42 29.11
#